data_38e5d1841f1032f65d2dc29801f12a5d
#
_entry.id   38e5d1841f1032f65d2dc29801f12a5d
#
_cell.length_a   1.000
_cell.length_b   1.000
_cell.length_c   1.000
_cell.angle_alpha   90.00
_cell.angle_beta   90.00
_cell.angle_gamma   90.00
#
_symmetry.space_group_name_H-M   'P 1'
#
loop_
_entity.id
_entity.type
_entity.pdbx_description
1 polymer ?
#
loop_
_entity_poly.entity_id
_entity_poly.type
_entity_poly.pdbx_seq_one_letter_code
_entity_poly.pdbx_strand_id
1 'polypeptide(L)'
;QAQEILMQAEKQRSEMIEKAKDEAQAEGKRQLTAAQAEIEQEANRAREQLRQQVSQLTVKGAGQILGREIDAQAHAQLLDDLVAQL
;
A
#
# COMPACT_ATOMS: atom_id res chain seq x y z
N GLN A 1 -15.01 45.43 32.37
CA GLN A 1 -14.36 45.45 31.04
C GLN A 1 -13.17 44.53 30.99
N ALA A 2 -12.33 44.49 32.02
CA ALA A 2 -11.23 43.53 32.10
C ALA A 2 -11.74 42.08 32.09
N GLN A 3 -12.84 41.83 32.79
CA GLN A 3 -13.45 40.49 32.79
C GLN A 3 -13.98 40.09 31.43
N GLU A 4 -14.54 41.04 30.71
CA GLU A 4 -15.06 40.75 29.34
C GLU A 4 -13.92 40.41 28.40
N ILE A 5 -12.81 41.12 28.51
CA ILE A 5 -11.62 40.83 27.69
C ILE A 5 -11.08 39.44 27.99
N LEU A 6 -11.01 39.10 29.28
CA LEU A 6 -10.56 37.75 29.69
C LEU A 6 -11.51 36.66 29.22
N MET A 7 -12.82 36.91 29.28
CA MET A 7 -13.80 35.93 28.81
C MET A 7 -13.69 35.72 27.33
N GLN A 8 -13.50 36.79 26.54
CA GLN A 8 -13.33 36.69 25.11
C GLN A 8 -12.03 35.95 24.76
N ALA A 9 -10.95 36.24 25.48
CA ALA A 9 -9.67 35.57 25.27
C ALA A 9 -9.77 34.06 25.56
N GLU A 10 -10.47 33.71 26.66
CA GLU A 10 -10.68 32.31 27.01
C GLU A 10 -11.55 31.60 25.94
N LYS A 11 -12.57 32.26 25.43
CA LYS A 11 -13.40 31.72 24.38
C LYS A 11 -12.61 31.46 23.11
N GLN A 12 -11.81 32.45 22.69
CA GLN A 12 -10.96 32.33 21.52
C GLN A 12 -9.95 31.19 21.68
N ARG A 13 -9.36 31.10 22.89
CA ARG A 13 -8.42 30.04 23.21
C ARG A 13 -9.06 28.66 23.07
N SER A 14 -10.26 28.48 23.62
CA SER A 14 -11.00 27.23 23.55
C SER A 14 -11.32 26.86 22.10
N GLU A 15 -11.76 27.84 21.32
CA GLU A 15 -12.08 27.62 19.90
C GLU A 15 -10.84 27.24 19.09
N MET A 16 -9.70 27.89 19.37
CA MET A 16 -8.44 27.57 18.69
C MET A 16 -7.95 26.17 19.03
N ILE A 17 -8.07 25.77 20.29
CA ILE A 17 -7.67 24.43 20.73
C ILE A 17 -8.55 23.37 20.05
N GLU A 18 -9.85 23.61 20.06
CA GLU A 18 -10.80 22.68 19.46
C GLU A 18 -10.56 22.54 17.96
N LYS A 19 -10.34 23.66 17.29
CA LYS A 19 -10.03 23.67 15.85
C LYS A 19 -8.73 22.93 15.57
N ALA A 20 -7.70 23.15 16.38
CA ALA A 20 -6.42 22.47 16.23
C ALA A 20 -6.56 20.96 16.42
N LYS A 21 -7.38 20.53 17.39
CA LYS A 21 -7.66 19.10 17.59
C LYS A 21 -8.34 18.48 16.38
N ASP A 22 -9.35 19.17 15.84
CA ASP A 22 -10.08 18.69 14.68
C ASP A 22 -9.18 18.58 13.45
N GLU A 23 -8.33 19.57 13.25
CA GLU A 23 -7.37 19.57 12.15
C GLU A 23 -6.35 18.45 12.31
N ALA A 24 -5.87 18.22 13.54
CA ALA A 24 -4.92 17.15 13.81
C ALA A 24 -5.55 15.77 13.55
N GLN A 25 -6.79 15.57 13.96
CA GLN A 25 -7.50 14.32 13.71
C GLN A 25 -7.72 14.09 12.23
N ALA A 26 -8.12 15.12 11.49
CA ALA A 26 -8.33 15.02 10.06
C ALA A 26 -7.03 14.70 9.31
N GLU A 27 -5.94 15.37 9.71
CA GLU A 27 -4.62 15.11 9.12
C GLU A 27 -4.13 13.70 9.45
N GLY A 28 -4.33 13.26 10.70
CA GLY A 28 -3.99 11.90 11.09
C GLY A 28 -4.72 10.85 10.27
N LYS A 29 -6.00 11.05 10.01
CA LYS A 29 -6.78 10.16 9.17
C LYS A 29 -6.27 10.13 7.73
N ARG A 30 -5.95 11.31 7.18
CA ARG A 30 -5.40 11.39 5.82
C ARG A 30 -4.08 10.64 5.71
N GLN A 31 -3.19 10.82 6.68
CA GLN A 31 -1.90 10.14 6.68
C GLN A 31 -2.06 8.63 6.82
N LEU A 32 -2.97 8.18 7.67
CA LEU A 32 -3.24 6.75 7.85
C LEU A 32 -3.78 6.14 6.56
N THR A 33 -4.74 6.80 5.92
CA THR A 33 -5.31 6.35 4.66
C THR A 33 -4.25 6.28 3.56
N ALA A 34 -3.39 7.31 3.48
CA ALA A 34 -2.30 7.33 2.50
C ALA A 34 -1.30 6.21 2.76
N ALA A 35 -0.95 5.97 4.03
CA ALA A 35 -0.03 4.90 4.40
C ALA A 35 -0.60 3.53 4.08
N GLN A 36 -1.89 3.32 4.33
CA GLN A 36 -2.56 2.06 4.00
C GLN A 36 -2.57 1.81 2.49
N ALA A 37 -2.85 2.86 1.70
CA ALA A 37 -2.83 2.76 0.25
C ALA A 37 -1.43 2.44 -0.27
N GLU A 38 -0.41 3.04 0.31
CA GLU A 38 0.99 2.79 -0.07
C GLU A 38 1.40 1.36 0.26
N ILE A 39 1.04 0.87 1.45
CA ILE A 39 1.30 -0.51 1.85
C ILE A 39 0.64 -1.50 0.90
N GLU A 40 -0.61 -1.26 0.54
CA GLU A 40 -1.34 -2.11 -0.39
C GLU A 40 -0.68 -2.12 -1.77
N GLN A 41 -0.24 -0.96 -2.24
CA GLN A 41 0.46 -0.85 -3.52
C GLN A 41 1.78 -1.61 -3.50
N GLU A 42 2.55 -1.49 -2.42
CA GLU A 42 3.81 -2.22 -2.28
C GLU A 42 3.59 -3.73 -2.17
N ALA A 43 2.57 -4.14 -1.45
CA ALA A 43 2.22 -5.57 -1.34
C ALA A 43 1.85 -6.14 -2.70
N ASN A 44 1.08 -5.40 -3.50
CA ASN A 44 0.71 -5.84 -4.85
C ASN A 44 1.93 -5.91 -5.77
N ARG A 45 2.85 -4.96 -5.65
CA ARG A 45 4.08 -4.96 -6.43
C ARG A 45 4.96 -6.15 -6.07
N ALA A 46 5.12 -6.43 -4.77
CA ALA A 46 5.92 -7.57 -4.31
C ALA A 46 5.31 -8.89 -4.77
N ARG A 47 3.99 -8.99 -4.72
CA ARG A 47 3.27 -10.19 -5.18
C ARG A 47 3.49 -10.41 -6.67
N GLU A 48 3.43 -9.35 -7.47
CA GLU A 48 3.66 -9.44 -8.92
C GLU A 48 5.09 -9.84 -9.25
N GLN A 49 6.08 -9.26 -8.55
CA GLN A 49 7.47 -9.64 -8.73
C GLN A 49 7.71 -11.10 -8.36
N LEU A 50 7.12 -11.55 -7.28
CA LEU A 50 7.24 -12.95 -6.84
C LEU A 50 6.60 -13.89 -7.86
N ARG A 51 5.45 -13.52 -8.41
CA ARG A 51 4.76 -14.28 -9.45
C ARG A 51 5.67 -14.48 -10.67
N GLN A 52 6.32 -13.41 -11.12
CA GLN A 52 7.25 -13.48 -12.24
C GLN A 52 8.45 -14.37 -11.95
N GLN A 53 9.01 -14.26 -10.74
CA GLN A 53 10.15 -15.09 -10.33
C GLN A 53 9.79 -16.57 -10.29
N VAL A 54 8.61 -16.89 -9.76
CA VAL A 54 8.12 -18.27 -9.68
C VAL A 54 7.90 -18.81 -11.09
N SER A 55 7.32 -18.03 -12.00
CA SER A 55 7.12 -18.43 -13.38
C SER A 55 8.43 -18.76 -14.07
N GLN A 56 9.43 -17.89 -13.93
CA GLN A 56 10.76 -18.10 -14.50
C GLN A 56 11.44 -19.34 -13.95
N LEU A 57 11.35 -19.53 -12.64
CA LEU A 57 11.93 -20.68 -11.98
C LEU A 57 11.26 -21.98 -12.41
N THR A 58 9.94 -21.96 -12.58
CA THR A 58 9.19 -23.11 -13.05
C THR A 58 9.61 -23.54 -14.44
N VAL A 59 9.76 -22.59 -15.35
CA VAL A 59 10.22 -22.89 -16.73
C VAL A 59 11.62 -23.48 -16.70
N LYS A 60 12.50 -22.86 -15.92
CA LYS A 60 13.91 -23.33 -15.81
C LYS A 60 13.97 -24.73 -15.24
N GLY A 61 13.20 -24.99 -14.16
CA GLY A 61 13.16 -26.32 -13.53
C GLY A 61 12.61 -27.38 -14.43
N ALA A 62 11.50 -27.07 -15.11
CA ALA A 62 10.89 -28.01 -16.06
C ALA A 62 11.81 -28.30 -17.22
N GLY A 63 12.51 -27.27 -17.74
CA GLY A 63 13.49 -27.46 -18.82
C GLY A 63 14.62 -28.38 -18.41
N GLN A 64 15.13 -28.27 -17.19
CA GLN A 64 16.18 -29.14 -16.67
C GLN A 64 15.71 -30.59 -16.50
N ILE A 65 14.48 -30.77 -16.02
CA ILE A 65 13.92 -32.10 -15.79
C ILE A 65 13.70 -32.83 -17.13
N LEU A 66 13.15 -32.10 -18.10
CA LEU A 66 12.84 -32.71 -19.43
C LEU A 66 14.08 -32.85 -20.31
N GLY A 67 15.20 -32.24 -19.93
CA GLY A 67 16.45 -32.30 -20.71
C GLY A 67 16.33 -31.62 -22.06
N ARG A 68 15.38 -30.72 -22.24
CA ARG A 68 15.21 -29.97 -23.49
C ARG A 68 14.79 -28.54 -23.18
N GLU A 69 15.05 -27.67 -24.13
CA GLU A 69 14.78 -26.25 -24.03
C GLU A 69 13.28 -25.99 -24.11
N ILE A 70 12.75 -25.20 -23.18
CA ILE A 70 11.37 -24.75 -23.16
C ILE A 70 11.35 -23.26 -23.47
N ASP A 71 10.52 -22.84 -24.43
CA ASP A 71 10.37 -21.43 -24.78
C ASP A 71 9.58 -20.73 -23.67
N ALA A 72 10.31 -19.91 -22.87
CA ALA A 72 9.72 -19.18 -21.74
C ALA A 72 8.63 -18.21 -22.18
N GLN A 73 8.79 -17.56 -23.35
CA GLN A 73 7.78 -16.63 -23.86
C GLN A 73 6.50 -17.34 -24.27
N ALA A 74 6.63 -18.50 -24.93
CA ALA A 74 5.46 -19.25 -25.39
C ALA A 74 4.63 -19.80 -24.22
N HIS A 75 5.28 -20.10 -23.09
CA HIS A 75 4.62 -20.72 -21.95
C HIS A 75 4.37 -19.77 -20.78
N ALA A 76 4.82 -18.51 -20.88
CA ALA A 76 4.72 -17.56 -19.78
C ALA A 76 3.26 -17.32 -19.38
N GLN A 77 2.36 -17.20 -20.32
CA GLN A 77 0.93 -16.98 -20.05
C GLN A 77 0.33 -18.14 -19.26
N LEU A 78 0.64 -19.36 -19.65
CA LEU A 78 0.15 -20.55 -18.98
C LEU A 78 0.67 -20.63 -17.55
N LEU A 79 1.97 -20.34 -17.36
CA LEU A 79 2.60 -20.37 -16.05
C LEU A 79 2.07 -19.28 -15.13
N ASP A 80 1.82 -18.09 -15.67
CA ASP A 80 1.23 -16.99 -14.92
C ASP A 80 -0.17 -17.36 -14.43
N ASP A 81 -0.97 -18.01 -15.28
CA ASP A 81 -2.29 -18.46 -14.90
C ASP A 81 -2.24 -19.51 -13.78
N LEU A 82 -1.28 -20.42 -13.83
CA LEU A 82 -1.09 -21.43 -12.81
C LEU A 82 -0.67 -20.81 -11.47
N VAL A 83 0.26 -19.86 -11.51
CA VAL A 83 0.74 -19.18 -10.31
C VAL A 83 -0.39 -18.35 -9.70
N ALA A 84 -1.24 -17.76 -10.50
CA ALA A 84 -2.37 -16.96 -10.04
C ALA A 84 -3.41 -17.80 -9.28
N GLN A 85 -3.43 -19.12 -9.49
CA GLN A 85 -4.31 -20.01 -8.76
C GLN A 85 -3.80 -20.39 -7.37
N LEU A 86 -2.55 -20.06 -7.08
CA LEU A 86 -1.98 -20.28 -5.75
C LEU A 86 -2.45 -19.17 -4.78
#